data_203d2346c2164e8154083adba79e487f
#
_entry.id   203d2346c2164e8154083adba79e487f
#
_cell.length_a   1.000
_cell.length_b   1.000
_cell.length_c   1.000
_cell.angle_alpha   90.00
_cell.angle_beta   90.00
_cell.angle_gamma   90.00
#
_symmetry.space_group_name_H-M   'P 1'
#
loop_
_entity.id
_entity.type
_entity.pdbx_description
1 polymer ?
#
loop_
_entity_poly.entity_id
_entity_poly.type
_entity_poly.pdbx_seq_one_letter_code
_entity_poly.pdbx_strand_id
1 'polypeptide(L)'
;MISFESCDILDIAVDSAIRRKGAASALLEYASRYCKERGVREQLLEVRLSNTAARAFYERAGFEEIARRKNYYSDPVEDAAVLRRRI
;
A
#
# COMPACT_ATOMS: atom_id res chain seq x y z
N MET A 1 -4.51 -2.97 -8.47
CA MET A 1 -3.72 -3.35 -9.33
C MET A 1 -2.51 -2.82 -9.26
N ILE A 2 -1.70 -3.43 -9.25
CA ILE A 2 -0.46 -3.03 -9.12
C ILE A 2 0.27 -3.51 -10.23
N SER A 3 1.09 -2.75 -10.74
CA SER A 3 1.89 -3.17 -11.83
C SER A 3 2.79 -4.28 -11.33
N PHE A 4 3.32 -5.00 -12.22
CA PHE A 4 4.27 -6.01 -11.86
C PHE A 4 5.46 -5.42 -11.13
N GLU A 5 5.56 -4.12 -11.12
CA GLU A 5 6.61 -3.45 -10.42
C GLU A 5 6.37 -3.33 -8.96
N SER A 6 5.18 -3.68 -8.52
CA SER A 6 4.92 -3.57 -7.12
C SER A 6 4.78 -4.94 -6.53
N CYS A 7 4.80 -5.00 -5.27
CA CYS A 7 4.77 -6.26 -4.57
C CYS A 7 3.40 -6.45 -3.97
N ASP A 8 2.49 -7.04 -4.73
CA ASP A 8 1.12 -7.27 -4.26
C ASP A 8 1.07 -8.02 -2.95
N ILE A 9 1.94 -8.99 -2.78
CA ILE A 9 1.99 -9.78 -1.56
C ILE A 9 2.26 -8.88 -0.37
N LEU A 10 2.96 -7.80 -0.61
CA LEU A 10 3.28 -6.85 0.41
C LEU A 10 2.05 -6.18 0.99
N ASP A 11 1.08 -5.86 0.16
CA ASP A 11 -0.11 -5.18 0.62
C ASP A 11 -0.84 -5.99 1.67
N ILE A 12 -0.96 -7.28 1.44
CA ILE A 12 -1.63 -8.18 2.38
C ILE A 12 -0.84 -8.27 3.67
N ALA A 13 0.47 -8.42 3.56
CA ALA A 13 1.32 -8.57 4.73
C ALA A 13 1.35 -7.30 5.57
N VAL A 14 1.43 -6.14 4.93
CA VAL A 14 1.44 -4.87 5.65
C VAL A 14 0.10 -4.63 6.31
N ASP A 15 -0.98 -4.93 5.61
CA ASP A 15 -2.31 -4.75 6.16
C ASP A 15 -2.49 -5.58 7.43
N SER A 16 -2.01 -6.82 7.43
CA SER A 16 -2.04 -7.66 8.61
C SER A 16 -1.16 -7.15 9.73
N ALA A 17 -0.05 -6.52 9.39
CA ALA A 17 0.95 -6.06 10.35
C ALA A 17 0.64 -4.69 10.94
N ILE A 18 -0.29 -3.93 10.35
CA ILE A 18 -0.58 -2.58 10.82
C ILE A 18 -0.98 -2.56 12.29
N ARG A 19 -1.59 -3.62 12.76
CA ARG A 19 -2.01 -3.71 14.15
C ARG A 19 -0.85 -3.93 15.11
N ARG A 20 0.33 -4.28 14.60
CA ARG A 20 1.53 -4.50 15.40
C ARG A 20 2.46 -3.34 15.16
N LYS A 21 2.59 -2.49 16.16
CA LYS A 21 3.43 -1.30 16.02
C LYS A 21 4.84 -1.70 15.63
N GLY A 22 5.39 -1.03 14.65
CA GLY A 22 6.74 -1.27 14.19
C GLY A 22 6.86 -2.39 13.18
N ALA A 23 5.99 -3.40 13.23
CA ALA A 23 6.08 -4.51 12.31
C ALA A 23 5.75 -4.09 10.89
N ALA A 24 4.72 -3.26 10.73
CA ALA A 24 4.33 -2.80 9.40
C ALA A 24 5.42 -1.93 8.78
N SER A 25 6.03 -1.06 9.57
CA SER A 25 7.10 -0.20 9.08
C SER A 25 8.32 -1.02 8.64
N ALA A 26 8.69 -2.00 9.46
CA ALA A 26 9.82 -2.87 9.13
C ALA A 26 9.56 -3.67 7.86
N LEU A 27 8.35 -4.17 7.72
CA LEU A 27 7.95 -4.93 6.56
C LEU A 27 7.97 -4.07 5.30
N LEU A 28 7.45 -2.87 5.40
CA LEU A 28 7.44 -1.95 4.27
C LEU A 28 8.86 -1.58 3.85
N GLU A 29 9.75 -1.34 4.80
CA GLU A 29 11.14 -1.03 4.50
C GLU A 29 11.84 -2.20 3.81
N TYR A 30 11.60 -3.40 4.31
CA TYR A 30 12.18 -4.59 3.71
C TYR A 30 11.71 -4.73 2.27
N ALA A 31 10.43 -4.57 2.06
CA ALA A 31 9.85 -4.72 0.72
C ALA A 31 10.30 -3.61 -0.21
N SER A 32 10.45 -2.40 0.30
CA SER A 32 10.95 -1.30 -0.51
C SER A 32 12.37 -1.57 -0.98
N ARG A 33 13.19 -2.10 -0.10
CA ARG A 33 14.55 -2.46 -0.45
C ARG A 33 14.57 -3.57 -1.49
N TYR A 34 13.72 -4.58 -1.29
CA TYR A 34 13.62 -5.69 -2.23
C TYR A 34 13.22 -5.19 -3.62
N CYS A 35 12.23 -4.33 -3.69
CA CYS A 35 11.77 -3.78 -4.96
C CYS A 35 12.84 -2.91 -5.60
N LYS A 36 13.49 -2.09 -4.81
CA LYS A 36 14.52 -1.18 -5.31
C LYS A 36 15.69 -1.94 -5.90
N GLU A 37 16.09 -3.04 -5.28
CA GLU A 37 17.16 -3.88 -5.79
C GLU A 37 16.82 -4.51 -7.12
N ARG A 38 15.55 -4.59 -7.45
CA ARG A 38 15.09 -5.15 -8.72
C ARG A 38 14.72 -4.09 -9.73
N GLY A 39 15.10 -2.86 -9.47
CA GLY A 39 14.89 -1.76 -10.42
C GLY A 39 13.53 -1.11 -10.35
N VAL A 40 12.71 -1.48 -9.37
CA VAL A 40 11.40 -0.85 -9.17
C VAL A 40 11.63 0.53 -8.57
N ARG A 41 10.99 1.54 -9.15
CA ARG A 41 11.21 2.91 -8.73
C ARG A 41 10.03 3.53 -8.02
N GLU A 42 8.89 2.88 -8.04
CA GLU A 42 7.75 3.37 -7.30
C GLU A 42 6.87 2.22 -6.87
N GLN A 43 6.12 2.46 -5.82
CA GLN A 43 5.18 1.51 -5.26
C GLN A 43 3.78 2.06 -5.40
N LEU A 44 2.86 1.22 -5.83
CA LEU A 44 1.45 1.56 -5.99
C LEU A 44 0.62 0.53 -5.24
N LEU A 45 -0.40 1.00 -4.57
CA LEU A 45 -1.31 0.11 -3.86
C LEU A 45 -2.70 0.70 -3.80
N GLU A 46 -3.69 -0.15 -3.53
CA GLU A 46 -5.06 0.28 -3.30
C GLU A 46 -5.44 -0.01 -1.87
N VAL A 47 -6.25 0.86 -1.30
CA VAL A 47 -6.74 0.69 0.07
C VAL A 47 -8.18 1.18 0.12
N ARG A 48 -9.02 0.51 0.93
CA ARG A 48 -10.40 0.95 1.10
C ARG A 48 -10.41 2.35 1.68
N LEU A 49 -11.32 3.19 1.20
CA LEU A 49 -11.42 4.56 1.72
C LEU A 49 -11.69 4.57 3.22
N SER A 50 -12.43 3.61 3.70
CA SER A 50 -12.78 3.54 5.13
C SER A 50 -11.65 3.02 6.00
N ASN A 51 -10.60 2.48 5.41
CA ASN A 51 -9.48 1.94 6.18
C ASN A 51 -8.55 3.06 6.61
N THR A 52 -8.99 3.84 7.59
CA THR A 52 -8.25 5.03 8.02
C THR A 52 -6.89 4.69 8.62
N ALA A 53 -6.80 3.57 9.30
CA ALA A 53 -5.53 3.15 9.90
C ALA A 53 -4.48 2.88 8.82
N ALA A 54 -4.85 2.16 7.78
CA ALA A 54 -3.94 1.87 6.69
C ALA A 54 -3.56 3.14 5.93
N ARG A 55 -4.55 3.98 5.66
CA ARG A 55 -4.31 5.24 4.94
C ARG A 55 -3.33 6.11 5.72
N ALA A 56 -3.53 6.22 7.02
CA ALA A 56 -2.65 7.03 7.85
C ALA A 56 -1.23 6.44 7.88
N PHE A 57 -1.14 5.13 7.95
CA PHE A 57 0.15 4.46 7.95
C PHE A 57 0.93 4.74 6.66
N TYR A 58 0.27 4.56 5.53
CA TYR A 58 0.95 4.77 4.24
C TYR A 58 1.29 6.24 4.02
N GLU A 59 0.42 7.14 4.46
CA GLU A 59 0.67 8.56 4.34
C GLU A 59 1.91 8.97 5.10
N ARG A 60 2.06 8.46 6.32
CA ARG A 60 3.26 8.73 7.11
C ARG A 60 4.50 8.12 6.49
N ALA A 61 4.33 7.06 5.72
CA ALA A 61 5.45 6.43 5.04
C ALA A 61 5.82 7.14 3.73
N GLY A 62 5.08 8.18 3.38
CA GLY A 62 5.40 8.97 2.19
C GLY A 62 4.56 8.68 0.97
N PHE A 63 3.51 7.88 1.12
CA PHE A 63 2.60 7.63 0.01
C PHE A 63 1.65 8.81 -0.17
N GLU A 64 1.26 9.05 -1.41
CA GLU A 64 0.28 10.07 -1.77
C GLU A 64 -0.87 9.43 -2.50
N GLU A 65 -2.07 9.94 -2.27
CA GLU A 65 -3.23 9.48 -3.03
C GLU A 65 -3.17 10.14 -4.41
N ILE A 66 -3.15 9.32 -5.45
CA ILE A 66 -3.06 9.83 -6.81
C ILE A 66 -4.32 9.58 -7.62
N ALA A 67 -5.22 8.71 -7.15
CA ALA A 67 -6.44 8.39 -7.88
C ALA A 67 -7.40 7.66 -6.96
N ARG A 68 -8.61 7.46 -7.45
CA ARG A 68 -9.61 6.63 -6.79
C ARG A 68 -10.20 5.69 -7.81
N ARG A 69 -10.50 4.48 -7.35
CA ARG A 69 -11.16 3.48 -8.18
C ARG A 69 -12.54 3.24 -7.62
N LYS A 70 -13.54 3.63 -8.37
CA LYS A 70 -14.91 3.55 -7.92
C LYS A 70 -15.36 2.10 -7.85
N ASN A 71 -16.04 1.75 -6.75
CA ASN A 71 -16.60 0.41 -6.53
C ASN A 71 -15.57 -0.69 -6.74
N TYR A 72 -14.35 -0.44 -6.33
CA TYR A 72 -13.25 -1.37 -6.52
C TYR A 72 -13.39 -2.62 -5.65
N TYR A 73 -13.81 -2.44 -4.41
CA TYR A 73 -14.03 -3.54 -3.50
C TYR A 73 -15.47 -3.98 -3.53
N SER A 74 -15.70 -5.25 -3.22
CA SER A 74 -17.05 -5.75 -3.05
C SER A 74 -17.17 -6.33 -1.65
N ASP A 75 -18.39 -6.42 -1.17
CA ASP A 75 -18.74 -7.09 0.06
C ASP A 75 -18.07 -6.47 1.31
N PRO A 76 -18.33 -5.22 1.63
CA PRO A 76 -19.25 -4.32 0.93
C PRO A 76 -18.59 -3.62 -0.24
N VAL A 77 -19.42 -3.06 -1.09
CA VAL A 77 -18.94 -2.26 -2.20
C VAL A 77 -18.35 -0.98 -1.64
N GLU A 78 -17.15 -0.67 -2.08
CA GLU A 78 -16.47 0.51 -1.60
C GLU A 78 -15.41 0.95 -2.60
N ASP A 79 -15.17 2.25 -2.67
CA ASP A 79 -14.12 2.80 -3.52
C ASP A 79 -12.74 2.52 -2.91
N ALA A 80 -11.74 2.51 -3.77
CA ALA A 80 -10.36 2.39 -3.34
C ALA A 80 -9.64 3.70 -3.54
N ALA A 81 -8.78 4.03 -2.61
CA ALA A 81 -7.78 5.07 -2.83
C ALA A 81 -6.55 4.41 -3.43
N VAL A 82 -6.02 5.00 -4.47
CA VAL A 82 -4.78 4.53 -5.07
C VAL A 82 -3.66 5.39 -4.54
N LEU A 83 -2.70 4.78 -3.90
CA LEU A 83 -1.59 5.47 -3.26
C LEU A 83 -0.29 5.12 -3.97
N ARG A 84 0.61 6.10 -4.02
CA ARG A 84 1.89 5.94 -4.70
C ARG A 84 3.02 6.52 -3.88
N ARG A 85 4.16 5.86 -3.92
CA ARG A 85 5.40 6.37 -3.32
C ARG A 85 6.57 6.01 -4.22
N ARG A 86 7.49 6.94 -4.38
CA ARG A 86 8.76 6.65 -5.06
C ARG A 86 9.75 6.07 -4.07
N ILE A 87 10.55 5.15 -4.54
CA ILE A 87 11.57 4.53 -3.72
C ILE A 87 12.95 4.60 -4.36
#